data_0e54d1a498dc25c427e5552857657de6
#
_entry.id   0e54d1a498dc25c427e5552857657de6
#
_cell.length_a   1.000
_cell.length_b   1.000
_cell.length_c   1.000
_cell.angle_alpha   90.00
_cell.angle_beta   90.00
_cell.angle_gamma   90.00
#
_symmetry.space_group_name_H-M   'P 1'
#
loop_
_entity.id
_entity.type
_entity.pdbx_description
1 polymer ?
#
loop_
_entity_poly.entity_id
_entity_poly.type
_entity_poly.pdbx_seq_one_letter_code
_entity_poly.pdbx_strand_id
1 'polypeptide(L)'
;MSPSSSANTTGDKVTEEGPPFWRTTPLSAMTRAQWESLCDGCGRCCLHKLEDADTGEVHYTNVACRLLNLHTCGCKNYAKRWDSVPDCVELSPVVLPTLKWLPSTCAYRVLSEGKVLQWWHPLVSGDSETVHRAGISVRGKVIAESRADLLDYHVVTWPE
;
A
#
# COMPACT_ATOMS: atom_id res chain seq x y z
N MET A 1 -0.36 -25.94 -38.31
CA MET A 1 -0.30 -25.57 -37.93
C MET A 1 -0.42 -24.90 -37.27
N SER A 2 -0.43 -24.66 -36.72
CA SER A 2 -0.55 -24.10 -36.07
C SER A 2 -0.54 -23.25 -35.57
N PRO A 3 -0.59 -22.87 -35.41
CA PRO A 3 -0.44 -22.03 -34.98
C PRO A 3 -0.60 -21.39 -34.18
N SER A 4 -0.77 -21.19 -34.08
CA SER A 4 -0.86 -20.58 -33.56
C SER A 4 -0.81 -20.05 -32.79
N SER A 5 -0.82 -19.95 -32.47
CA SER A 5 -0.71 -19.59 -31.79
C SER A 5 -0.55 -18.66 -31.36
N SER A 6 -0.41 -18.33 -31.16
CA SER A 6 -0.08 -17.49 -30.88
C SER A 6 -0.70 -16.57 -30.37
N ALA A 7 -1.02 -16.30 -30.41
CA ALA A 7 -1.61 -15.42 -30.17
C ALA A 7 -1.84 -15.04 -28.93
N ASN A 8 -2.07 -14.75 -28.71
CA ASN A 8 -2.32 -14.54 -27.78
C ASN A 8 -1.71 -14.15 -26.87
N THR A 9 -1.49 -14.27 -26.77
CA THR A 9 -0.68 -14.03 -25.97
C THR A 9 -0.85 -12.88 -25.17
N THR A 10 -1.19 -11.92 -25.58
CA THR A 10 -1.34 -10.77 -24.89
C THR A 10 -2.25 -10.93 -23.75
N GLY A 11 -1.97 -10.60 -22.63
CA GLY A 11 -2.84 -10.52 -21.54
C GLY A 11 -3.40 -11.81 -21.04
N ASP A 12 -3.36 -12.78 -21.85
CA ASP A 12 -3.93 -14.04 -21.46
C ASP A 12 -3.04 -14.87 -20.61
N LYS A 13 -1.86 -14.37 -20.38
CA LYS A 13 -0.92 -15.12 -19.56
C LYS A 13 -1.50 -15.51 -18.25
N VAL A 14 -2.28 -14.60 -17.67
CA VAL A 14 -2.86 -14.86 -16.37
C VAL A 14 -3.78 -16.05 -16.43
N THR A 15 -4.60 -16.11 -17.45
CA THR A 15 -5.53 -17.21 -17.57
C THR A 15 -4.83 -18.52 -17.85
N GLU A 16 -3.76 -18.50 -18.62
CA GLU A 16 -3.03 -19.73 -18.90
C GLU A 16 -2.36 -20.29 -17.68
N GLU A 17 -1.95 -19.40 -16.78
CA GLU A 17 -1.28 -19.81 -15.56
C GLU A 17 -2.24 -19.96 -14.40
N GLY A 18 -3.53 -19.83 -14.65
CA GLY A 18 -4.53 -19.91 -13.62
C GLY A 18 -4.72 -18.59 -12.92
N PRO A 19 -5.50 -18.59 -11.82
CA PRO A 19 -5.76 -17.35 -11.08
C PRO A 19 -4.48 -16.77 -10.52
N PRO A 20 -4.43 -15.44 -10.38
CA PRO A 20 -3.25 -14.81 -9.80
C PRO A 20 -3.04 -15.25 -8.35
N PHE A 21 -1.77 -15.24 -7.94
CA PHE A 21 -1.41 -15.78 -6.62
C PHE A 21 -2.16 -15.10 -5.47
N TRP A 22 -2.45 -13.81 -5.60
CA TRP A 22 -3.11 -13.09 -4.51
C TRP A 22 -4.55 -13.50 -4.30
N ARG A 23 -5.10 -14.26 -5.24
CA ARG A 23 -6.47 -14.82 -5.09
C ARG A 23 -6.47 -16.21 -4.50
N THR A 24 -5.38 -16.94 -4.65
CA THR A 24 -5.36 -18.36 -4.29
C THR A 24 -4.41 -18.68 -3.16
N THR A 25 -3.45 -17.80 -2.86
CA THR A 25 -2.45 -18.06 -1.84
C THR A 25 -2.82 -17.31 -0.57
N PRO A 26 -3.04 -18.02 0.55
CA PRO A 26 -3.29 -17.32 1.83
C PRO A 26 -2.13 -16.42 2.17
N LEU A 27 -2.41 -15.30 2.83
CA LEU A 27 -1.37 -14.34 3.18
C LEU A 27 -0.23 -14.99 3.94
N SER A 28 -0.55 -15.92 4.85
CA SER A 28 0.46 -16.58 5.66
C SER A 28 1.33 -17.56 4.87
N ALA A 29 0.90 -17.92 3.66
CA ALA A 29 1.63 -18.88 2.83
C ALA A 29 2.42 -18.21 1.70
N MET A 30 2.36 -16.88 1.61
CA MET A 30 3.04 -16.16 0.55
C MET A 30 4.54 -16.16 0.75
N THR A 31 5.29 -16.21 -0.36
CA THR A 31 6.73 -15.99 -0.32
C THR A 31 7.01 -14.54 0.03
N ARG A 32 8.25 -14.26 0.41
CA ARG A 32 8.63 -12.88 0.73
C ARG A 32 8.38 -11.97 -0.48
N ALA A 33 8.74 -12.42 -1.66
CA ALA A 33 8.54 -11.63 -2.87
C ALA A 33 7.06 -11.36 -3.14
N GLN A 34 6.22 -12.37 -2.95
CA GLN A 34 4.78 -12.22 -3.12
C GLN A 34 4.22 -11.22 -2.11
N TRP A 35 4.62 -11.37 -0.86
CA TRP A 35 4.18 -10.48 0.20
C TRP A 35 4.54 -9.02 -0.08
N GLU A 36 5.81 -8.79 -0.43
CA GLU A 36 6.26 -7.42 -0.68
C GLU A 36 5.59 -6.80 -1.90
N SER A 37 5.19 -7.63 -2.87
CA SER A 37 4.55 -7.11 -4.08
C SER A 37 3.13 -6.61 -3.84
N LEU A 38 2.54 -6.93 -2.68
CA LEU A 38 1.18 -6.49 -2.37
C LEU A 38 1.09 -4.99 -2.08
N CYS A 39 2.18 -4.36 -1.68
CA CYS A 39 2.17 -2.93 -1.44
C CYS A 39 2.00 -2.19 -2.76
N ASP A 40 1.01 -1.31 -2.83
CA ASP A 40 0.71 -0.60 -4.07
C ASP A 40 1.50 0.70 -4.21
N GLY A 41 2.25 1.08 -3.19
CA GLY A 41 3.03 2.31 -3.26
C GLY A 41 2.24 3.57 -3.02
N CYS A 42 1.12 3.48 -2.33
CA CYS A 42 0.31 4.67 -2.07
C CYS A 42 0.94 5.60 -1.03
N GLY A 43 1.77 5.09 -0.15
CA GLY A 43 2.46 5.90 0.85
C GLY A 43 1.62 6.31 2.04
N ARG A 44 0.36 5.93 2.10
CA ARG A 44 -0.53 6.40 3.15
C ARG A 44 -0.17 5.87 4.53
N CYS A 45 0.40 4.68 4.61
CA CYS A 45 0.82 4.13 5.90
C CYS A 45 2.06 4.86 6.45
N CYS A 46 2.74 5.65 5.64
CA CYS A 46 3.91 6.42 6.06
C CYS A 46 3.55 7.86 6.42
N LEU A 47 2.28 8.16 6.65
CA LEU A 47 1.85 9.46 7.13
C LEU A 47 1.76 9.44 8.64
N HIS A 48 2.02 10.59 9.25
CA HIS A 48 1.80 10.74 10.69
C HIS A 48 0.30 10.63 10.98
N LYS A 49 -0.04 10.08 12.11
CA LYS A 49 -1.43 9.85 12.52
C LYS A 49 -1.59 10.31 13.95
N LEU A 50 -2.79 10.74 14.29
CA LEU A 50 -3.14 11.14 15.64
C LEU A 50 -4.22 10.20 16.15
N GLU A 51 -4.03 9.70 17.37
CA GLU A 51 -5.03 8.85 17.98
C GLU A 51 -5.72 9.62 19.10
N ASP A 52 -7.05 9.64 19.07
CA ASP A 52 -7.84 10.28 20.10
C ASP A 52 -7.68 9.50 21.42
N ALA A 53 -7.26 10.18 22.48
CA ALA A 53 -6.98 9.54 23.73
C ALA A 53 -8.21 8.94 24.40
N ASP A 54 -9.39 9.49 24.12
CA ASP A 54 -10.62 9.04 24.75
C ASP A 54 -11.30 7.93 23.96
N THR A 55 -11.31 8.03 22.62
CA THR A 55 -12.06 7.10 21.78
C THR A 55 -11.18 6.08 21.07
N GLY A 56 -9.87 6.32 20.97
CA GLY A 56 -8.97 5.46 20.20
C GLY A 56 -9.10 5.66 18.70
N GLU A 57 -9.88 6.64 18.28
CA GLU A 57 -10.04 6.92 16.86
C GLU A 57 -8.75 7.48 16.26
N VAL A 58 -8.37 6.97 15.08
CA VAL A 58 -7.13 7.38 14.43
C VAL A 58 -7.46 8.35 13.30
N HIS A 59 -6.79 9.50 13.32
CA HIS A 59 -6.96 10.53 12.29
C HIS A 59 -5.68 10.65 11.51
N TYR A 60 -5.78 10.62 10.18
CA TYR A 60 -4.63 10.76 9.31
C TYR A 60 -4.29 12.23 9.11
N THR A 61 -3.00 12.50 8.92
CA THR A 61 -2.54 13.83 8.54
C THR A 61 -1.97 13.78 7.14
N ASN A 62 -1.62 14.96 6.59
CA ASN A 62 -0.89 15.03 5.34
C ASN A 62 0.61 15.25 5.56
N VAL A 63 1.11 14.87 6.74
CA VAL A 63 2.53 15.03 7.08
C VAL A 63 3.23 13.70 6.87
N ALA A 64 4.23 13.69 6.00
CA ALA A 64 4.93 12.48 5.62
C ALA A 64 6.06 12.15 6.59
N CYS A 65 6.23 10.84 6.85
CA CYS A 65 7.41 10.34 7.56
C CYS A 65 8.67 10.82 6.85
N ARG A 66 9.70 11.10 7.63
CA ARG A 66 10.97 11.60 7.08
C ARG A 66 11.60 10.67 6.04
N LEU A 67 11.25 9.39 6.09
CA LEU A 67 11.77 8.41 5.15
C LEU A 67 10.92 8.27 3.89
N LEU A 68 9.76 8.91 3.83
CA LEU A 68 8.91 8.81 2.65
C LEU A 68 9.47 9.67 1.52
N ASN A 69 9.68 9.05 0.37
CA ASN A 69 10.00 9.79 -0.84
C ASN A 69 8.70 10.39 -1.37
N LEU A 70 8.62 11.70 -1.40
CA LEU A 70 7.36 12.37 -1.73
C LEU A 70 6.97 12.23 -3.19
N HIS A 71 7.90 11.82 -4.04
CA HIS A 71 7.63 11.63 -5.46
C HIS A 71 7.24 10.18 -5.77
N THR A 72 8.03 9.22 -5.28
CA THR A 72 7.78 7.81 -5.57
C THR A 72 6.79 7.19 -4.59
N CYS A 73 6.59 7.83 -3.43
CA CYS A 73 5.75 7.33 -2.35
C CYS A 73 6.27 6.05 -1.71
N GLY A 74 7.56 5.77 -1.91
CA GLY A 74 8.23 4.65 -1.27
C GLY A 74 9.12 5.09 -0.15
N CYS A 75 9.55 4.15 0.68
CA CYS A 75 10.46 4.43 1.77
C CYS A 75 11.88 4.61 1.22
N LYS A 76 12.55 5.70 1.63
CA LYS A 76 13.89 5.99 1.16
C LYS A 76 14.93 4.97 1.65
N ASN A 77 14.67 4.30 2.75
CA ASN A 77 15.59 3.35 3.34
C ASN A 77 14.82 2.21 3.99
N TYR A 78 14.11 1.47 3.17
CA TYR A 78 13.21 0.43 3.65
C TYR A 78 13.93 -0.61 4.50
N ALA A 79 15.08 -1.07 4.03
CA ALA A 79 15.80 -2.16 4.70
C ALA A 79 16.29 -1.77 6.09
N LYS A 80 16.62 -0.49 6.30
CA LYS A 80 17.14 0.00 7.58
C LYS A 80 16.25 1.09 8.17
N ARG A 81 14.96 1.01 7.88
CA ARG A 81 14.03 2.07 8.30
C ARG A 81 13.99 2.25 9.81
N TRP A 82 14.22 1.19 10.56
CA TRP A 82 14.17 1.27 12.02
C TRP A 82 15.34 2.05 12.61
N ASP A 83 16.43 2.21 11.87
CA ASP A 83 17.55 3.03 12.33
C ASP A 83 17.13 4.50 12.47
N SER A 84 16.24 4.97 11.60
CA SER A 84 15.77 6.34 11.61
C SER A 84 14.40 6.49 12.26
N VAL A 85 13.54 5.48 12.15
CA VAL A 85 12.17 5.51 12.67
C VAL A 85 11.94 4.21 13.44
N PRO A 86 12.35 4.15 14.71
CA PRO A 86 12.29 2.89 15.47
C PRO A 86 10.89 2.31 15.61
N ASP A 87 9.86 3.14 15.61
CA ASP A 87 8.47 2.65 15.74
C ASP A 87 7.79 2.35 14.42
N CYS A 88 8.55 2.31 13.32
CA CYS A 88 7.97 1.90 12.04
C CYS A 88 7.48 0.45 12.15
N VAL A 89 6.24 0.23 11.72
CA VAL A 89 5.61 -1.09 11.87
C VAL A 89 6.03 -2.00 10.72
N GLU A 90 6.32 -3.23 11.06
CA GLU A 90 6.54 -4.26 10.05
C GLU A 90 5.25 -5.03 9.87
N LEU A 91 4.72 -5.03 8.64
CA LEU A 91 3.47 -5.73 8.37
C LEU A 91 3.72 -7.23 8.28
N SER A 92 2.82 -8.00 8.85
CA SER A 92 2.83 -9.45 8.74
C SER A 92 1.40 -9.95 8.86
N PRO A 93 1.09 -11.17 8.38
CA PRO A 93 -0.25 -11.70 8.52
C PRO A 93 -0.76 -11.73 9.96
N VAL A 94 0.16 -11.90 10.91
CA VAL A 94 -0.21 -11.99 12.32
C VAL A 94 -0.66 -10.64 12.86
N VAL A 95 0.02 -9.55 12.50
CA VAL A 95 -0.31 -8.24 13.06
C VAL A 95 -1.40 -7.52 12.31
N LEU A 96 -1.68 -7.89 11.05
CA LEU A 96 -2.68 -7.18 10.25
C LEU A 96 -4.00 -6.95 10.97
N PRO A 97 -4.59 -7.97 11.62
CA PRO A 97 -5.88 -7.74 12.28
C PRO A 97 -5.83 -6.71 13.39
N THR A 98 -4.66 -6.44 13.95
CA THR A 98 -4.52 -5.46 15.03
C THR A 98 -4.28 -4.05 14.52
N LEU A 99 -3.97 -3.88 13.24
CA LEU A 99 -3.61 -2.58 12.67
C LEU A 99 -4.84 -1.90 12.08
N LYS A 100 -5.70 -1.43 12.95
CA LYS A 100 -6.98 -0.85 12.53
C LYS A 100 -6.80 0.49 11.83
N TRP A 101 -5.62 1.08 11.94
CA TRP A 101 -5.32 2.34 11.31
C TRP A 101 -4.91 2.21 9.84
N LEU A 102 -4.69 0.99 9.34
CA LEU A 102 -4.35 0.84 7.93
C LEU A 102 -5.49 1.37 7.06
N PRO A 103 -5.16 2.05 5.96
CA PRO A 103 -6.22 2.54 5.07
C PRO A 103 -7.08 1.41 4.56
N SER A 104 -8.35 1.67 4.37
CA SER A 104 -9.27 0.66 3.82
C SER A 104 -8.86 0.24 2.42
N THR A 105 -8.08 1.08 1.72
CA THR A 105 -7.60 0.79 0.37
C THR A 105 -6.29 0.00 0.36
N CYS A 106 -5.66 -0.17 1.51
CA CYS A 106 -4.39 -0.89 1.59
C CYS A 106 -4.58 -2.34 1.16
N ALA A 107 -3.75 -2.80 0.22
CA ALA A 107 -3.89 -4.16 -0.32
C ALA A 107 -3.82 -5.24 0.75
N TYR A 108 -2.94 -5.07 1.73
CA TYR A 108 -2.84 -6.03 2.81
C TYR A 108 -4.17 -6.14 3.55
N ARG A 109 -4.78 -4.99 3.85
CA ARG A 109 -6.06 -4.97 4.54
C ARG A 109 -7.17 -5.52 3.65
N VAL A 110 -7.20 -5.10 2.40
CA VAL A 110 -8.21 -5.54 1.44
C VAL A 110 -8.24 -7.06 1.36
N LEU A 111 -7.07 -7.67 1.20
CA LEU A 111 -6.99 -9.12 1.07
C LEU A 111 -7.29 -9.82 2.39
N SER A 112 -6.86 -9.25 3.52
CA SER A 112 -7.14 -9.86 4.82
C SER A 112 -8.63 -9.86 5.13
N GLU A 113 -9.39 -8.94 4.53
CA GLU A 113 -10.83 -8.86 4.71
C GLU A 113 -11.59 -9.68 3.66
N GLY A 114 -10.88 -10.45 2.84
CA GLY A 114 -11.52 -11.28 1.83
C GLY A 114 -11.99 -10.54 0.60
N LYS A 115 -11.54 -9.32 0.40
CA LYS A 115 -11.91 -8.49 -0.74
C LYS A 115 -10.91 -8.66 -1.86
N VAL A 116 -11.24 -8.10 -3.04
CA VAL A 116 -10.37 -8.19 -4.21
C VAL A 116 -9.56 -6.90 -4.36
N LEU A 117 -8.40 -7.02 -5.01
CA LEU A 117 -7.55 -5.86 -5.26
C LEU A 117 -8.26 -4.90 -6.22
N GLN A 118 -8.00 -3.61 -6.02
CA GLN A 118 -8.61 -2.55 -6.81
C GLN A 118 -7.98 -2.50 -8.21
N TRP A 119 -8.71 -1.91 -9.16
CA TRP A 119 -8.27 -1.82 -10.56
C TRP A 119 -6.93 -1.09 -10.70
N TRP A 120 -6.65 -0.13 -9.82
CA TRP A 120 -5.44 0.68 -9.90
C TRP A 120 -4.23 0.04 -9.22
N HIS A 121 -4.41 -1.11 -8.59
CA HIS A 121 -3.27 -1.80 -7.99
C HIS A 121 -2.31 -2.26 -9.07
N PRO A 122 -0.99 -2.06 -8.91
CA PRO A 122 -0.04 -2.44 -9.96
C PRO A 122 -0.13 -3.90 -10.38
N LEU A 123 -0.46 -4.80 -9.47
CA LEU A 123 -0.61 -6.21 -9.81
C LEU A 123 -1.80 -6.45 -10.75
N VAL A 124 -2.81 -5.59 -10.68
CA VAL A 124 -3.99 -5.72 -11.55
C VAL A 124 -3.79 -4.95 -12.83
N SER A 125 -3.32 -3.71 -12.74
CA SER A 125 -3.19 -2.84 -13.91
C SER A 125 -1.93 -3.13 -14.72
N GLY A 126 -0.91 -3.67 -14.10
CA GLY A 126 0.38 -3.86 -14.75
C GLY A 126 1.21 -2.59 -14.83
N ASP A 127 0.81 -1.53 -14.14
CA ASP A 127 1.43 -0.23 -14.23
C ASP A 127 1.55 0.38 -12.84
N SER A 128 2.77 0.67 -12.41
CA SER A 128 3.02 1.22 -11.08
C SER A 128 2.51 2.64 -10.92
N GLU A 129 2.10 3.30 -12.00
CA GLU A 129 1.62 4.67 -11.94
C GLU A 129 0.13 4.79 -11.75
N THR A 130 -0.63 3.70 -11.89
CA THR A 130 -2.08 3.79 -11.78
C THR A 130 -2.56 4.18 -10.39
N VAL A 131 -1.84 3.78 -9.34
CA VAL A 131 -2.20 4.17 -7.97
C VAL A 131 -2.12 5.69 -7.81
N HIS A 132 -1.20 6.33 -8.49
CA HIS A 132 -1.05 7.78 -8.45
C HIS A 132 -2.11 8.47 -9.29
N ARG A 133 -2.34 7.97 -10.48
CA ARG A 133 -3.36 8.55 -11.38
C ARG A 133 -4.77 8.42 -10.83
N ALA A 134 -5.00 7.38 -10.03
CA ALA A 134 -6.30 7.18 -9.41
C ALA A 134 -6.55 8.11 -8.21
N GLY A 135 -5.54 8.88 -7.82
CA GLY A 135 -5.69 9.79 -6.69
C GLY A 135 -5.61 9.09 -5.34
N ILE A 136 -5.17 7.84 -5.31
CA ILE A 136 -5.09 7.06 -4.07
C ILE A 136 -3.80 7.33 -3.32
N SER A 137 -2.71 7.59 -4.05
CA SER A 137 -1.41 7.80 -3.41
C SER A 137 -1.28 9.21 -2.83
N VAL A 138 -0.24 9.39 -2.02
CA VAL A 138 0.01 10.70 -1.39
C VAL A 138 0.81 11.65 -2.28
N ARG A 139 1.19 11.20 -3.48
CA ARG A 139 2.00 12.04 -4.38
C ARG A 139 1.32 13.37 -4.61
N GLY A 140 2.05 14.46 -4.33
CA GLY A 140 1.57 15.80 -4.56
C GLY A 140 0.58 16.31 -3.53
N LYS A 141 0.32 15.55 -2.47
CA LYS A 141 -0.73 15.89 -1.49
C LYS A 141 -0.21 16.02 -0.07
N VAL A 142 1.08 15.83 0.14
CA VAL A 142 1.65 15.80 1.49
C VAL A 142 2.82 16.76 1.60
N ILE A 143 3.18 17.08 2.83
CA ILE A 143 4.33 17.93 3.12
C ILE A 143 5.33 17.14 3.93
N ALA A 144 6.59 17.56 3.83
CA ALA A 144 7.66 16.93 4.59
C ALA A 144 7.48 17.21 6.07
N GLU A 145 7.90 16.24 6.89
CA GLU A 145 7.85 16.35 8.35
C GLU A 145 8.52 17.64 8.84
N SER A 146 9.63 17.99 8.21
CA SER A 146 10.41 19.18 8.61
C SER A 146 9.69 20.50 8.35
N ARG A 147 8.62 20.47 7.55
CA ARG A 147 7.87 21.68 7.20
C ARG A 147 6.54 21.77 7.91
N ALA A 148 6.22 20.81 8.77
CA ALA A 148 4.92 20.73 9.43
C ALA A 148 4.96 21.52 10.74
N ASP A 149 3.80 22.07 11.07
CA ASP A 149 3.56 22.68 12.38
C ASP A 149 3.04 21.60 13.32
N LEU A 150 2.12 21.94 14.22
CA LEU A 150 1.47 20.96 15.06
C LEU A 150 0.63 20.04 14.19
N LEU A 151 0.71 18.75 14.46
CA LEU A 151 0.00 17.75 13.66
C LEU A 151 -1.51 17.97 13.63
N ASP A 152 -2.06 18.54 14.71
CA ASP A 152 -3.49 18.83 14.79
C ASP A 152 -3.98 19.68 13.63
N TYR A 153 -3.11 20.55 13.11
CA TYR A 153 -3.47 21.44 12.00
C TYR A 153 -3.42 20.76 10.65
N HIS A 154 -2.95 19.49 10.60
CA HIS A 154 -2.71 18.79 9.36
C HIS A 154 -3.60 17.55 9.19
N VAL A 155 -4.63 17.44 10.01
CA VAL A 155 -5.57 16.33 9.88
C VAL A 155 -6.37 16.49 8.59
N VAL A 156 -6.43 15.43 7.81
CA VAL A 156 -7.14 15.44 6.52
C VAL A 156 -7.86 14.11 6.34
N THR A 157 -8.79 14.09 5.38
CA THR A 157 -9.52 12.89 5.02
C THR A 157 -8.97 12.35 3.71
N TRP A 158 -8.65 11.08 3.68
CA TRP A 158 -8.15 10.41 2.48
C TRP A 158 -9.25 9.57 1.84
N PRO A 159 -9.18 9.32 0.51
CA PRO A 159 -10.16 8.45 -0.16
C PRO A 159 -10.16 7.05 0.43
N GLU A 160 -11.34 6.39 0.37
CA GLU A 160 -11.49 5.03 0.86
C GLU A 160 -12.15 4.14 -0.17
#